data_57664e96d8985ffff80ec1621bf4f77b
#
_entry.id   57664e96d8985ffff80ec1621bf4f77b
#
_cell.length_a   1.000
_cell.length_b   1.000
_cell.length_c   1.000
_cell.angle_alpha   90.00
_cell.angle_beta   90.00
_cell.angle_gamma   90.00
#
_symmetry.space_group_name_H-M   'P 1'
#
loop_
_entity.id
_entity.type
_entity.pdbx_description
1 polymer ?
#
loop_
_entity_poly.entity_id
_entity_poly.type
_entity_poly.pdbx_seq_one_letter_code
_entity_poly.pdbx_strand_id
1 'polypeptide(L)'
;MKKFLIALVFVLGIQTVFAQDKVSDTEKKELLAKSPFNTLYPTSILKSSDKYFTAQMGLFSKGVINEKNAHLIALGTSAATKCDYCIPYHISEAKRLGATDEEIKTAVLIAADVMKMSTLFYGNEFDLEAFKAMLK
;
A
#
# COMPACT_ATOMS: atom_id res chain seq x y z
N MET A 1 3.04 -15.55 50.79
CA MET A 1 1.86 -15.75 49.88
C MET A 1 1.68 -14.64 48.85
N LYS A 2 1.85 -13.36 49.15
CA LYS A 2 1.68 -12.24 48.16
C LYS A 2 2.64 -12.29 46.94
N LYS A 3 3.86 -12.78 47.10
CA LYS A 3 4.85 -12.86 46.01
C LYS A 3 4.53 -13.94 44.95
N PHE A 4 3.83 -15.03 45.36
CA PHE A 4 3.39 -16.09 44.42
C PHE A 4 2.22 -15.68 43.54
N LEU A 5 1.32 -14.82 44.06
CA LEU A 5 0.18 -14.32 43.30
C LEU A 5 0.61 -13.39 42.14
N ILE A 6 1.65 -12.56 42.36
CA ILE A 6 2.16 -11.63 41.34
C ILE A 6 2.83 -12.38 40.18
N ALA A 7 3.55 -13.48 40.47
CA ALA A 7 4.17 -14.32 39.47
C ALA A 7 3.14 -15.04 38.62
N LEU A 8 2.02 -15.50 39.22
CA LEU A 8 0.94 -16.20 38.48
C LEU A 8 0.17 -15.26 37.53
N VAL A 9 -0.06 -14.01 37.93
CA VAL A 9 -0.72 -13.00 37.07
C VAL A 9 0.19 -12.61 35.89
N PHE A 10 1.52 -12.56 36.09
CA PHE A 10 2.46 -12.25 35.00
C PHE A 10 2.53 -13.40 33.97
N VAL A 11 2.50 -14.65 34.41
CA VAL A 11 2.52 -15.82 33.50
C VAL A 11 1.20 -15.94 32.72
N LEU A 12 0.05 -15.64 33.31
CA LEU A 12 -1.24 -15.60 32.62
C LEU A 12 -1.34 -14.42 31.64
N GLY A 13 -0.72 -13.28 31.94
CA GLY A 13 -0.72 -12.11 31.05
C GLY A 13 0.12 -12.31 29.78
N ILE A 14 1.20 -13.09 29.85
CA ILE A 14 2.06 -13.36 28.69
C ILE A 14 1.39 -14.35 27.71
N GLN A 15 0.57 -15.26 28.19
CA GLN A 15 -0.14 -16.21 27.31
C GLN A 15 -1.23 -15.56 26.44
N THR A 16 -1.80 -14.44 26.87
CA THR A 16 -2.82 -13.74 26.10
C THR A 16 -2.25 -12.90 24.95
N VAL A 17 -0.95 -12.55 24.99
CA VAL A 17 -0.28 -11.78 23.93
C VAL A 17 0.04 -12.65 22.71
N PHE A 18 0.20 -13.97 22.88
CA PHE A 18 0.48 -14.92 21.79
C PHE A 18 -0.75 -15.67 21.27
N ALA A 19 -1.96 -15.35 21.75
CA ALA A 19 -3.20 -15.85 21.19
C ALA A 19 -3.61 -15.09 19.91
N GLN A 20 -2.62 -14.74 19.06
CA GLN A 20 -2.86 -13.99 17.84
C GLN A 20 -3.42 -14.91 16.75
N ASP A 21 -4.60 -14.55 16.27
CA ASP A 21 -5.18 -14.88 14.95
C ASP A 21 -5.11 -16.37 14.51
N LYS A 22 -5.45 -17.31 15.40
CA LYS A 22 -5.79 -18.65 14.90
C LYS A 22 -7.10 -18.56 14.12
N VAL A 23 -6.97 -18.39 12.83
CA VAL A 23 -8.09 -18.42 11.90
C VAL A 23 -8.58 -19.89 11.82
N SER A 24 -9.86 -20.13 12.11
CA SER A 24 -10.46 -21.45 11.91
C SER A 24 -10.53 -21.81 10.42
N ASP A 25 -10.65 -23.10 10.08
CA ASP A 25 -10.75 -23.52 8.68
C ASP A 25 -11.96 -22.90 7.98
N THR A 26 -13.06 -22.71 8.68
CA THR A 26 -14.27 -22.05 8.16
C THR A 26 -13.98 -20.59 7.86
N GLU A 27 -13.43 -19.83 8.83
CA GLU A 27 -13.07 -18.42 8.67
C GLU A 27 -12.02 -18.22 7.57
N LYS A 28 -11.03 -19.12 7.48
CA LYS A 28 -10.05 -19.12 6.39
C LYS A 28 -10.72 -19.25 5.02
N LYS A 29 -11.64 -20.19 4.87
CA LYS A 29 -12.39 -20.39 3.63
C LYS A 29 -13.21 -19.15 3.26
N GLU A 30 -13.85 -18.52 4.22
CA GLU A 30 -14.61 -17.28 4.02
C GLU A 30 -13.69 -16.11 3.58
N LEU A 31 -12.57 -15.91 4.27
CA LEU A 31 -11.60 -14.87 3.93
C LEU A 31 -11.00 -15.06 2.53
N LEU A 32 -10.67 -16.31 2.16
CA LEU A 32 -10.14 -16.61 0.82
C LEU A 32 -11.20 -16.42 -0.27
N ALA A 33 -12.47 -16.69 0.01
CA ALA A 33 -13.58 -16.44 -0.92
C ALA A 33 -13.90 -14.94 -1.07
N LYS A 34 -13.63 -14.12 -0.03
CA LYS A 34 -13.90 -12.69 -0.01
C LYS A 34 -13.03 -11.91 -0.98
N SER A 35 -11.74 -12.27 -1.10
CA SER A 35 -10.80 -11.59 -1.97
C SER A 35 -9.71 -12.54 -2.47
N PRO A 36 -9.42 -12.55 -3.78
CA PRO A 36 -8.31 -13.33 -4.34
C PRO A 36 -6.96 -12.88 -3.78
N PHE A 37 -6.81 -11.62 -3.36
CA PHE A 37 -5.58 -11.12 -2.76
C PHE A 37 -5.27 -11.74 -1.40
N ASN A 38 -6.28 -12.29 -0.71
CA ASN A 38 -6.08 -12.98 0.54
C ASN A 38 -5.24 -14.27 0.40
N THR A 39 -5.14 -14.82 -0.81
CA THR A 39 -4.26 -15.96 -1.10
C THR A 39 -2.77 -15.63 -0.99
N LEU A 40 -2.40 -14.36 -1.04
CA LEU A 40 -1.01 -13.88 -0.94
C LEU A 40 -0.47 -13.90 0.49
N TYR A 41 -1.34 -14.04 1.50
CA TYR A 41 -0.96 -13.93 2.90
C TYR A 41 -0.87 -15.28 3.60
N PRO A 42 0.12 -15.49 4.48
CA PRO A 42 0.16 -16.69 5.31
C PRO A 42 -1.03 -16.72 6.27
N THR A 43 -1.52 -17.93 6.57
CA THR A 43 -2.73 -18.14 7.39
C THR A 43 -2.61 -17.47 8.77
N SER A 44 -1.40 -17.40 9.33
CA SER A 44 -1.14 -16.79 10.65
C SER A 44 -1.49 -15.31 10.77
N ILE A 45 -1.52 -14.58 9.65
CA ILE A 45 -1.83 -13.14 9.60
C ILE A 45 -2.99 -12.82 8.65
N LEU A 46 -3.65 -13.83 8.10
CA LEU A 46 -4.66 -13.67 7.05
C LEU A 46 -5.79 -12.71 7.45
N LYS A 47 -6.30 -12.83 8.68
CA LYS A 47 -7.38 -11.98 9.19
C LYS A 47 -6.97 -10.51 9.36
N SER A 48 -5.80 -10.29 9.91
CA SER A 48 -5.24 -8.93 10.08
C SER A 48 -4.87 -8.33 8.73
N SER A 49 -4.34 -9.13 7.81
CA SER A 49 -4.02 -8.69 6.44
C SER A 49 -5.26 -8.32 5.64
N ASP A 50 -6.35 -9.08 5.73
CA ASP A 50 -7.64 -8.74 5.09
C ASP A 50 -8.19 -7.40 5.60
N LYS A 51 -8.14 -7.18 6.92
CA LYS A 51 -8.56 -5.90 7.51
C LYS A 51 -7.68 -4.74 7.05
N TYR A 52 -6.35 -4.93 7.07
CA TYR A 52 -5.40 -3.93 6.63
C TYR A 52 -5.60 -3.59 5.15
N PHE A 53 -5.69 -4.60 4.28
CA PHE A 53 -5.92 -4.40 2.84
C PHE A 53 -7.23 -3.65 2.58
N THR A 54 -8.32 -4.03 3.25
CA THR A 54 -9.61 -3.35 3.13
C THR A 54 -9.52 -1.87 3.57
N ALA A 55 -8.82 -1.60 4.66
CA ALA A 55 -8.61 -0.23 5.13
C ALA A 55 -7.74 0.58 4.16
N GLN A 56 -6.68 -0.03 3.62
CA GLN A 56 -5.77 0.61 2.67
C GLN A 56 -6.45 0.96 1.34
N MET A 57 -7.37 0.12 0.86
CA MET A 57 -8.16 0.44 -0.33
C MET A 57 -9.02 1.70 -0.14
N GLY A 58 -9.39 2.03 1.09
CA GLY A 58 -10.05 3.29 1.43
C GLY A 58 -9.22 4.54 1.16
N LEU A 59 -7.90 4.42 1.01
CA LEU A 59 -7.02 5.54 0.64
C LEU A 59 -7.44 6.18 -0.68
N PHE A 60 -7.84 5.37 -1.66
CA PHE A 60 -8.27 5.84 -2.98
C PHE A 60 -9.63 6.52 -2.93
N SER A 61 -10.61 5.92 -2.25
CA SER A 61 -12.01 6.38 -2.27
C SER A 61 -12.38 7.40 -1.17
N LYS A 62 -11.57 7.49 -0.09
CA LYS A 62 -11.86 8.32 1.10
C LYS A 62 -10.74 9.31 1.43
N GLY A 63 -9.66 9.34 0.66
CA GLY A 63 -8.57 10.29 0.84
C GLY A 63 -8.98 11.71 0.42
N VAL A 64 -8.15 12.69 0.77
CA VAL A 64 -8.37 14.11 0.39
C VAL A 64 -8.09 14.37 -1.09
N ILE A 65 -7.36 13.50 -1.77
CA ILE A 65 -7.18 13.53 -3.23
C ILE A 65 -8.35 12.77 -3.85
N ASN A 66 -9.04 13.37 -4.84
CA ASN A 66 -10.15 12.69 -5.49
C ASN A 66 -9.69 11.35 -6.11
N GLU A 67 -10.60 10.39 -6.16
CA GLU A 67 -10.30 8.99 -6.49
C GLU A 67 -9.65 8.84 -7.88
N LYS A 68 -10.13 9.58 -8.90
CA LYS A 68 -9.52 9.59 -10.23
C LYS A 68 -8.06 10.02 -10.18
N ASN A 69 -7.75 11.12 -9.51
CA ASN A 69 -6.39 11.62 -9.40
C ASN A 69 -5.51 10.68 -8.57
N ALA A 70 -6.04 10.05 -7.53
CA ALA A 70 -5.31 9.04 -6.76
C ALA A 70 -4.89 7.85 -7.65
N HIS A 71 -5.77 7.39 -8.55
CA HIS A 71 -5.42 6.34 -9.52
C HIS A 71 -4.42 6.82 -10.58
N LEU A 72 -4.48 8.08 -11.03
CA LEU A 72 -3.48 8.65 -11.96
C LEU A 72 -2.08 8.77 -11.30
N ILE A 73 -2.01 9.17 -10.03
CA ILE A 73 -0.76 9.20 -9.24
C ILE A 73 -0.20 7.78 -9.09
N ALA A 74 -1.06 6.83 -8.71
CA ALA A 74 -0.65 5.43 -8.56
C ALA A 74 -0.20 4.82 -9.89
N LEU A 75 -0.82 5.20 -11.01
CA LEU A 75 -0.40 4.79 -12.35
C LEU A 75 1.01 5.27 -12.67
N GLY A 76 1.30 6.56 -12.41
CA GLY A 76 2.64 7.12 -12.62
C GLY A 76 3.70 6.36 -11.81
N THR A 77 3.42 6.09 -10.54
CA THR A 77 4.28 5.27 -9.66
C THR A 77 4.45 3.85 -10.20
N SER A 78 3.35 3.22 -10.62
CA SER A 78 3.35 1.85 -11.14
C SER A 78 4.18 1.73 -12.43
N ALA A 79 4.10 2.72 -13.31
CA ALA A 79 4.87 2.77 -14.55
C ALA A 79 6.38 2.94 -14.25
N ALA A 80 6.74 3.84 -13.32
CA ALA A 80 8.14 4.06 -12.92
C ALA A 80 8.76 2.82 -12.26
N THR A 81 7.98 2.04 -11.50
CA THR A 81 8.42 0.80 -10.83
C THR A 81 8.22 -0.46 -11.67
N LYS A 82 7.68 -0.35 -12.90
CA LYS A 82 7.41 -1.47 -13.82
C LYS A 82 6.53 -2.56 -13.21
N CYS A 83 5.47 -2.15 -12.50
CA CYS A 83 4.53 -3.09 -11.87
C CYS A 83 3.49 -3.59 -12.89
N ASP A 84 3.71 -4.79 -13.44
CA ASP A 84 2.84 -5.39 -14.46
C ASP A 84 1.38 -5.59 -14.03
N TYR A 85 1.13 -5.77 -12.73
CA TYR A 85 -0.21 -5.91 -12.17
C TYR A 85 -0.87 -4.55 -11.87
N CYS A 86 -0.08 -3.59 -11.39
CA CYS A 86 -0.60 -2.31 -10.95
C CYS A 86 -0.98 -1.40 -12.12
N ILE A 87 -0.19 -1.43 -13.21
CA ILE A 87 -0.44 -0.60 -14.39
C ILE A 87 -1.85 -0.82 -14.97
N PRO A 88 -2.24 -2.04 -15.40
CA PRO A 88 -3.56 -2.28 -15.97
C PRO A 88 -4.69 -2.01 -14.96
N TYR A 89 -4.46 -2.29 -13.68
CA TYR A 89 -5.44 -2.00 -12.64
C TYR A 89 -5.72 -0.49 -12.53
N HIS A 90 -4.69 0.33 -12.38
CA HIS A 90 -4.87 1.77 -12.22
C HIS A 90 -5.35 2.47 -13.51
N ILE A 91 -5.00 1.97 -14.69
CA ILE A 91 -5.59 2.44 -15.96
C ILE A 91 -7.10 2.15 -15.97
N SER A 92 -7.50 0.92 -15.63
CA SER A 92 -8.92 0.52 -15.60
C SER A 92 -9.73 1.38 -14.63
N GLU A 93 -9.23 1.56 -13.42
CA GLU A 93 -9.93 2.36 -12.40
C GLU A 93 -9.98 3.85 -12.76
N ALA A 94 -8.88 4.42 -13.27
CA ALA A 94 -8.87 5.80 -13.73
C ALA A 94 -9.92 6.03 -14.84
N LYS A 95 -10.00 5.12 -15.84
CA LYS A 95 -11.01 5.17 -16.90
C LYS A 95 -12.43 5.02 -16.37
N ARG A 96 -12.67 4.09 -15.45
CA ARG A 96 -13.96 3.92 -14.77
C ARG A 96 -14.42 5.22 -14.09
N LEU A 97 -13.48 6.00 -13.58
CA LEU A 97 -13.70 7.29 -12.91
C LEU A 97 -13.68 8.49 -13.87
N GLY A 98 -13.69 8.24 -15.18
CA GLY A 98 -13.79 9.27 -16.23
C GLY A 98 -12.46 9.92 -16.61
N ALA A 99 -11.32 9.27 -16.36
CA ALA A 99 -10.06 9.74 -16.92
C ALA A 99 -10.01 9.56 -18.44
N THR A 100 -9.58 10.60 -19.13
CA THR A 100 -9.33 10.57 -20.57
C THR A 100 -8.00 9.85 -20.87
N ASP A 101 -7.83 9.41 -22.12
CA ASP A 101 -6.56 8.84 -22.56
C ASP A 101 -5.41 9.86 -22.47
N GLU A 102 -5.69 11.15 -22.63
CA GLU A 102 -4.69 12.22 -22.49
C GLU A 102 -4.27 12.43 -21.03
N GLU A 103 -5.19 12.33 -20.07
CA GLU A 103 -4.85 12.36 -18.64
C GLU A 103 -3.97 11.16 -18.25
N ILE A 104 -4.27 9.98 -18.76
CA ILE A 104 -3.48 8.76 -18.54
C ILE A 104 -2.07 8.91 -19.12
N LYS A 105 -1.94 9.33 -20.39
CA LYS A 105 -0.64 9.58 -21.03
C LYS A 105 0.16 10.65 -20.27
N THR A 106 -0.51 11.71 -19.82
CA THR A 106 0.12 12.80 -19.06
C THR A 106 0.67 12.28 -17.72
N ALA A 107 -0.08 11.48 -16.98
CA ALA A 107 0.39 10.89 -15.72
C ALA A 107 1.64 10.03 -15.92
N VAL A 108 1.66 9.22 -16.98
CA VAL A 108 2.83 8.38 -17.32
C VAL A 108 4.02 9.25 -17.78
N LEU A 109 3.78 10.29 -18.57
CA LEU A 109 4.83 11.20 -19.03
C LEU A 109 5.47 11.98 -17.86
N ILE A 110 4.67 12.46 -16.92
CA ILE A 110 5.17 13.09 -15.68
C ILE A 110 6.08 12.14 -14.91
N ALA A 111 5.67 10.90 -14.73
CA ALA A 111 6.50 9.90 -14.06
C ALA A 111 7.83 9.64 -14.78
N ALA A 112 7.80 9.56 -16.12
CA ALA A 112 9.00 9.41 -16.95
C ALA A 112 9.95 10.61 -16.81
N ASP A 113 9.40 11.83 -16.77
CA ASP A 113 10.20 13.06 -16.60
C ASP A 113 10.85 13.13 -15.22
N VAL A 114 10.11 12.81 -14.16
CA VAL A 114 10.67 12.71 -12.79
C VAL A 114 11.81 11.70 -12.73
N MET A 115 11.66 10.53 -13.34
CA MET A 115 12.70 9.50 -13.39
C MET A 115 13.93 9.99 -14.18
N LYS A 116 13.71 10.65 -15.31
CA LYS A 116 14.79 11.27 -16.09
C LYS A 116 15.55 12.29 -15.27
N MET A 117 14.86 13.22 -14.62
CA MET A 117 15.49 14.26 -13.81
C MET A 117 16.26 13.67 -12.63
N SER A 118 15.68 12.70 -11.96
CA SER A 118 16.36 11.96 -10.89
C SER A 118 17.68 11.33 -11.39
N THR A 119 17.64 10.65 -12.54
CA THR A 119 18.83 10.06 -13.15
C THR A 119 19.89 11.09 -13.50
N LEU A 120 19.49 12.23 -14.06
CA LEU A 120 20.41 13.33 -14.41
C LEU A 120 21.06 13.95 -13.17
N PHE A 121 20.29 14.21 -12.12
CA PHE A 121 20.80 14.81 -10.90
C PHE A 121 21.78 13.88 -10.18
N TYR A 122 21.40 12.62 -9.96
CA TYR A 122 22.25 11.65 -9.28
C TYR A 122 23.46 11.24 -10.11
N GLY A 123 23.28 11.02 -11.41
CA GLY A 123 24.34 10.58 -12.30
C GLY A 123 25.42 11.65 -12.58
N ASN A 124 25.08 12.92 -12.39
CA ASN A 124 26.02 14.05 -12.53
C ASN A 124 26.42 14.67 -11.18
N GLU A 125 26.08 14.01 -10.06
CA GLU A 125 26.42 14.49 -8.71
C GLU A 125 26.01 15.95 -8.47
N PHE A 126 24.80 16.36 -8.97
CA PHE A 126 24.32 17.72 -8.86
C PHE A 126 24.12 18.11 -7.40
N ASP A 127 24.64 19.28 -7.01
CA ASP A 127 24.63 19.75 -5.62
C ASP A 127 23.19 19.97 -5.11
N LEU A 128 22.79 19.21 -4.11
CA LEU A 128 21.44 19.25 -3.54
C LEU A 128 21.17 20.58 -2.80
N GLU A 129 22.16 21.14 -2.12
CA GLU A 129 21.96 22.38 -1.37
C GLU A 129 21.89 23.60 -2.33
N ALA A 130 22.67 23.60 -3.39
CA ALA A 130 22.52 24.57 -4.47
C ALA A 130 21.13 24.46 -5.13
N PHE A 131 20.65 23.25 -5.39
CA PHE A 131 19.30 23.04 -5.92
C PHE A 131 18.21 23.57 -4.97
N LYS A 132 18.29 23.27 -3.67
CA LYS A 132 17.34 23.79 -2.67
C LYS A 132 17.35 25.32 -2.59
N ALA A 133 18.49 25.93 -2.79
CA ALA A 133 18.62 27.40 -2.79
C ALA A 133 17.89 28.07 -3.97
N MET A 134 17.77 27.37 -5.11
CA MET A 134 17.03 27.88 -6.29
C MET A 134 15.49 27.85 -6.08
N LEU A 135 15.00 27.10 -5.08
CA LEU A 135 13.56 26.95 -4.82
C LEU A 135 13.01 27.98 -3.83
N LYS A 136 13.84 28.82 -3.28
CA LYS A 136 13.49 29.91 -2.32
C LYS A 136 13.31 31.24 -3.03
#